data_5d606452912d985d51c2e83b623d842d
#
_entry.id   5d606452912d985d51c2e83b623d842d
#
_cell.length_a   1.000
_cell.length_b   1.000
_cell.length_c   1.000
_cell.angle_alpha   90.00
_cell.angle_beta   90.00
_cell.angle_gamma   90.00
#
_symmetry.space_group_name_H-M   'P 1'
#
loop_
_entity.id
_entity.type
_entity.pdbx_description
1 polymer ?
#
loop_
_entity_poly.entity_id
_entity_poly.type
_entity_poly.pdbx_seq_one_letter_code
_entity_poly.pdbx_strand_id
1 'polypeptide(L)'
;MRYKLGDVGYLTSVDLDEVAGRLYALPPSEFTAAREAEARAAKDAGDVRLAREIAGLRKPTVSASAVNRLAREHPDDLGELLALGERLREAWQAHDAEALAELTRSRGELAGRLSRLIRRDTGLSAAAAAEAEQTLDAAVVDAGAAEEVRRGRLAKPLSYSGFAPAPVPRGRPAKKPADAAAEERRREEAEARKAAERQEARNAHREWVAALEQAVQEHDERAERVALLERKLAKARKRLAESTQRLEVAQREERHARQRAER
;
A
#
# COMPACT_ATOMS: atom_id res chain seq x y z
N MET A 1 50.27 17.30 43.14
CA MET A 1 50.00 16.13 42.31
C MET A 1 48.64 16.31 41.66
N ARG A 2 48.62 16.61 40.35
CA ARG A 2 47.40 16.79 39.59
C ARG A 2 47.12 15.48 38.86
N TYR A 3 46.00 14.79 39.21
CA TYR A 3 45.52 13.66 38.44
C TYR A 3 44.72 14.21 37.25
N LYS A 4 45.22 13.97 36.04
CA LYS A 4 44.52 14.15 34.78
C LYS A 4 43.48 13.03 34.68
N LEU A 5 42.16 13.36 34.80
CA LEU A 5 41.10 12.46 34.39
C LEU A 5 41.18 12.34 32.87
N GLY A 6 41.42 11.11 32.41
CA GLY A 6 41.42 10.74 31.00
C GLY A 6 40.05 10.88 30.42
N ASP A 7 40.09 11.35 29.21
CA ASP A 7 38.99 11.45 28.24
C ASP A 7 38.33 10.06 28.04
N VAL A 8 37.17 9.85 28.67
CA VAL A 8 36.37 8.64 28.43
C VAL A 8 35.61 8.92 27.14
N GLY A 9 36.22 8.50 26.02
CA GLY A 9 35.53 8.47 24.73
C GLY A 9 34.19 7.75 24.90
N TYR A 10 33.12 8.45 24.65
CA TYR A 10 31.82 7.88 24.46
C TYR A 10 31.91 6.95 23.26
N LEU A 11 32.15 5.66 23.52
CA LEU A 11 31.88 4.60 22.59
C LEU A 11 30.35 4.63 22.37
N THR A 12 29.91 5.25 21.30
CA THR A 12 28.53 5.17 20.85
C THR A 12 28.22 3.70 20.71
N SER A 13 27.39 3.18 21.60
CA SER A 13 26.88 1.82 21.47
C SER A 13 26.14 1.76 20.14
N VAL A 14 26.66 0.96 19.22
CA VAL A 14 26.00 0.74 17.93
C VAL A 14 24.65 0.09 18.22
N ASP A 15 23.58 0.78 17.86
CA ASP A 15 22.21 0.29 18.11
C ASP A 15 21.82 -0.73 17.03
N LEU A 16 21.05 -1.77 17.42
CA LEU A 16 20.47 -2.74 16.48
C LEU A 16 19.73 -2.06 15.32
N ASP A 17 19.07 -0.96 15.61
CA ASP A 17 18.31 -0.20 14.63
C ASP A 17 19.19 0.42 13.54
N GLU A 18 20.36 0.88 13.90
CA GLU A 18 21.35 1.41 12.97
C GLU A 18 21.95 0.30 12.10
N VAL A 19 22.34 -0.82 12.73
CA VAL A 19 22.86 -1.98 12.01
C VAL A 19 21.82 -2.57 11.06
N ALA A 20 20.59 -2.74 11.52
CA ALA A 20 19.49 -3.21 10.68
C ALA A 20 19.23 -2.26 9.50
N GLY A 21 19.26 -0.94 9.73
CA GLY A 21 19.15 0.06 8.67
C GLY A 21 20.19 -0.13 7.58
N ARG A 22 21.47 -0.32 7.94
CA ARG A 22 22.56 -0.59 6.99
C ARG A 22 22.37 -1.92 6.26
N LEU A 23 22.03 -2.98 6.97
CA LEU A 23 21.85 -4.31 6.40
C LEU A 23 20.70 -4.39 5.41
N TYR A 24 19.53 -3.83 5.74
CA TYR A 24 18.38 -3.83 4.85
C TYR A 24 18.50 -2.82 3.69
N ALA A 25 19.58 -2.01 3.67
CA ALA A 25 19.93 -1.19 2.53
C ALA A 25 20.67 -1.98 1.44
N LEU A 26 21.27 -3.12 1.79
CA LEU A 26 22.05 -3.94 0.86
C LEU A 26 21.15 -4.76 -0.08
N PRO A 27 21.66 -5.11 -1.27
CA PRO A 27 21.03 -6.12 -2.10
C PRO A 27 20.84 -7.44 -1.32
N PRO A 28 19.75 -8.20 -1.55
CA PRO A 28 19.52 -9.46 -0.86
C PRO A 28 20.69 -10.47 -0.99
N SER A 29 21.46 -10.44 -2.08
CA SER A 29 22.62 -11.29 -2.28
C SER A 29 23.75 -11.04 -1.27
N GLU A 30 23.91 -9.80 -0.82
CA GLU A 30 24.99 -9.37 0.07
C GLU A 30 24.58 -9.42 1.56
N PHE A 31 23.29 -9.44 1.84
CA PHE A 31 22.72 -9.34 3.18
C PHE A 31 23.33 -10.37 4.17
N THR A 32 23.45 -11.63 3.78
CA THR A 32 23.88 -12.71 4.68
C THR A 32 25.32 -12.52 5.11
N ALA A 33 26.22 -12.25 4.16
CA ALA A 33 27.64 -12.03 4.44
C ALA A 33 27.85 -10.77 5.32
N ALA A 34 27.14 -9.68 5.02
CA ALA A 34 27.23 -8.44 5.80
C ALA A 34 26.67 -8.66 7.22
N ARG A 35 25.53 -9.35 7.37
CA ARG A 35 24.96 -9.68 8.69
C ARG A 35 25.93 -10.48 9.56
N GLU A 36 26.61 -11.48 8.98
CA GLU A 36 27.59 -12.27 9.68
C GLU A 36 28.85 -11.47 10.06
N ALA A 37 29.26 -10.52 9.24
CA ALA A 37 30.36 -9.60 9.54
C ALA A 37 30.00 -8.66 10.69
N GLU A 38 28.83 -8.02 10.66
CA GLU A 38 28.34 -7.13 11.73
C GLU A 38 28.14 -7.89 13.05
N ALA A 39 27.59 -9.13 13.01
CA ALA A 39 27.44 -9.95 14.21
C ALA A 39 28.79 -10.34 14.82
N ARG A 40 29.81 -10.63 14.00
CA ARG A 40 31.18 -10.85 14.49
C ARG A 40 31.77 -9.60 15.09
N ALA A 41 31.66 -8.46 14.43
CA ALA A 41 32.17 -7.20 14.95
C ALA A 41 31.56 -6.84 16.30
N ALA A 42 30.24 -7.00 16.47
CA ALA A 42 29.57 -6.79 17.75
C ALA A 42 30.07 -7.75 18.84
N LYS A 43 30.31 -9.03 18.50
CA LYS A 43 30.85 -10.03 19.41
C LYS A 43 32.29 -9.68 19.83
N ASP A 44 33.13 -9.25 18.89
CA ASP A 44 34.53 -8.88 19.13
C ASP A 44 34.62 -7.59 19.99
N ALA A 45 33.63 -6.70 19.85
CA ALA A 45 33.44 -5.54 20.71
C ALA A 45 32.91 -5.88 22.12
N GLY A 46 32.59 -7.15 22.40
CA GLY A 46 32.08 -7.62 23.69
C GLY A 46 30.57 -7.57 23.83
N ASP A 47 29.83 -7.06 22.85
CA ASP A 47 28.35 -7.04 22.89
C ASP A 47 27.75 -8.33 22.29
N VAL A 48 27.76 -9.37 23.11
CA VAL A 48 27.19 -10.69 22.75
C VAL A 48 25.69 -10.64 22.53
N ARG A 49 24.98 -9.71 23.20
CA ARG A 49 23.53 -9.54 23.04
C ARG A 49 23.22 -8.98 21.66
N LEU A 50 23.84 -7.85 21.29
CA LEU A 50 23.70 -7.24 19.99
C LEU A 50 24.10 -8.22 18.88
N ALA A 51 25.19 -8.96 19.04
CA ALA A 51 25.63 -9.97 18.09
C ALA A 51 24.54 -11.03 17.81
N ARG A 52 23.82 -11.49 18.84
CA ARG A 52 22.71 -12.44 18.68
C ARG A 52 21.49 -11.83 18.00
N GLU A 53 21.18 -10.58 18.33
CA GLU A 53 20.08 -9.84 17.73
C GLU A 53 20.34 -9.62 16.23
N ILE A 54 21.56 -9.20 15.86
CA ILE A 54 21.99 -9.06 14.47
C ILE A 54 21.91 -10.40 13.73
N ALA A 55 22.45 -11.46 14.30
CA ALA A 55 22.43 -12.81 13.69
C ALA A 55 20.98 -13.31 13.47
N GLY A 56 20.02 -12.85 14.28
CA GLY A 56 18.60 -13.16 14.16
C GLY A 56 17.88 -12.43 13.03
N LEU A 57 18.45 -11.41 12.44
CA LEU A 57 17.86 -10.66 11.33
C LEU A 57 17.67 -11.54 10.10
N ARG A 58 16.50 -11.50 9.51
CA ARG A 58 16.16 -12.34 8.34
C ARG A 58 16.52 -11.64 7.05
N LYS A 59 17.11 -12.40 6.12
CA LYS A 59 17.37 -11.93 4.75
C LYS A 59 16.06 -11.48 4.09
N PRO A 60 16.02 -10.26 3.50
CA PRO A 60 14.83 -9.78 2.81
C PRO A 60 14.54 -10.59 1.53
N THR A 61 13.26 -10.79 1.22
CA THR A 61 12.85 -11.24 -0.11
C THR A 61 13.13 -10.13 -1.13
N VAL A 62 13.10 -10.48 -2.41
CA VAL A 62 13.33 -9.50 -3.49
C VAL A 62 12.25 -8.41 -3.48
N SER A 63 11.00 -8.78 -3.25
CA SER A 63 9.87 -7.85 -3.11
C SER A 63 10.00 -6.92 -1.90
N ALA A 64 10.35 -7.48 -0.72
CA ALA A 64 10.59 -6.69 0.49
C ALA A 64 11.78 -5.73 0.32
N SER A 65 12.87 -6.18 -0.31
CA SER A 65 14.02 -5.34 -0.62
C SER A 65 13.66 -4.17 -1.54
N ALA A 66 12.78 -4.38 -2.52
CA ALA A 66 12.31 -3.31 -3.39
C ALA A 66 11.52 -2.24 -2.63
N VAL A 67 10.63 -2.65 -1.70
CA VAL A 67 9.90 -1.70 -0.84
C VAL A 67 10.84 -0.99 0.13
N ASN A 68 11.80 -1.69 0.73
CA ASN A 68 12.82 -1.09 1.60
C ASN A 68 13.64 -0.04 0.85
N ARG A 69 13.98 -0.29 -0.40
CA ARG A 69 14.67 0.65 -1.26
C ARG A 69 13.80 1.86 -1.59
N LEU A 70 12.55 1.64 -1.97
CA LEU A 70 11.59 2.73 -2.20
C LEU A 70 11.50 3.66 -0.98
N ALA A 71 11.44 3.09 0.23
CA ALA A 71 11.37 3.87 1.47
C ALA A 71 12.60 4.77 1.69
N ARG A 72 13.77 4.38 1.16
CA ARG A 72 15.02 5.15 1.29
C ARG A 72 15.25 6.13 0.15
N GLU A 73 14.96 5.72 -1.08
CA GLU A 73 15.26 6.51 -2.27
C GLU A 73 14.15 7.51 -2.62
N HIS A 74 12.91 7.19 -2.22
CA HIS A 74 11.72 8.01 -2.48
C HIS A 74 10.88 8.22 -1.21
N PRO A 75 11.47 8.75 -0.11
CA PRO A 75 10.77 8.91 1.16
C PRO A 75 9.57 9.85 1.07
N ASP A 76 9.65 10.88 0.23
CA ASP A 76 8.56 11.85 0.06
C ASP A 76 7.36 11.23 -0.65
N ASP A 77 7.58 10.53 -1.78
CA ASP A 77 6.49 9.83 -2.50
C ASP A 77 5.83 8.75 -1.63
N LEU A 78 6.63 8.01 -0.86
CA LEU A 78 6.11 7.04 0.08
C LEU A 78 5.35 7.74 1.21
N GLY A 79 5.89 8.84 1.74
CA GLY A 79 5.25 9.64 2.78
C GLY A 79 3.87 10.15 2.36
N GLU A 80 3.73 10.61 1.11
CA GLU A 80 2.43 11.01 0.53
C GLU A 80 1.43 9.84 0.52
N LEU A 81 1.86 8.63 0.12
CA LEU A 81 0.99 7.45 0.11
C LEU A 81 0.53 7.08 1.53
N LEU A 82 1.45 7.08 2.50
CA LEU A 82 1.14 6.73 3.89
C LEU A 82 0.21 7.76 4.55
N ALA A 83 0.42 9.06 4.30
CA ALA A 83 -0.46 10.13 4.75
C ALA A 83 -1.86 10.04 4.12
N LEU A 84 -1.92 9.69 2.83
CA LEU A 84 -3.19 9.42 2.16
C LEU A 84 -3.91 8.23 2.79
N GLY A 85 -3.19 7.16 3.15
CA GLY A 85 -3.73 6.00 3.86
C GLY A 85 -4.32 6.38 5.23
N GLU A 86 -3.68 7.27 5.96
CA GLU A 86 -4.20 7.80 7.23
C GLU A 86 -5.51 8.55 7.02
N ARG A 87 -5.55 9.48 6.07
CA ARG A 87 -6.78 10.22 5.72
C ARG A 87 -7.91 9.29 5.23
N LEU A 88 -7.59 8.23 4.49
CA LEU A 88 -8.58 7.23 4.07
C LEU A 88 -9.17 6.50 5.28
N ARG A 89 -8.36 6.11 6.27
CA ARG A 89 -8.84 5.46 7.49
C ARG A 89 -9.70 6.41 8.34
N GLU A 90 -9.32 7.68 8.43
CA GLU A 90 -10.11 8.72 9.12
C GLU A 90 -11.46 8.95 8.43
N ALA A 91 -11.47 9.13 7.11
CA ALA A 91 -12.70 9.31 6.33
C ALA A 91 -13.62 8.07 6.44
N TRP A 92 -13.04 6.87 6.48
CA TRP A 92 -13.80 5.63 6.72
C TRP A 92 -14.46 5.62 8.10
N GLN A 93 -13.72 6.01 9.16
CA GLN A 93 -14.26 6.09 10.51
C GLN A 93 -15.36 7.17 10.64
N ALA A 94 -15.19 8.28 9.92
CA ALA A 94 -16.16 9.36 9.86
C ALA A 94 -17.37 9.07 8.94
N HIS A 95 -17.37 7.96 8.19
CA HIS A 95 -18.38 7.62 7.17
C HIS A 95 -18.55 8.73 6.10
N ASP A 96 -17.46 9.43 5.79
CA ASP A 96 -17.43 10.51 4.79
C ASP A 96 -17.25 9.94 3.38
N ALA A 97 -18.38 9.74 2.69
CA ALA A 97 -18.39 9.15 1.36
C ALA A 97 -17.73 10.04 0.29
N GLU A 98 -17.82 11.37 0.43
CA GLU A 98 -17.24 12.33 -0.52
C GLU A 98 -15.72 12.33 -0.40
N ALA A 99 -15.19 12.45 0.82
CA ALA A 99 -13.77 12.36 1.08
C ALA A 99 -13.19 10.99 0.64
N LEU A 100 -13.91 9.88 0.89
CA LEU A 100 -13.49 8.55 0.45
C LEU A 100 -13.38 8.44 -1.07
N ALA A 101 -14.31 9.00 -1.83
CA ALA A 101 -14.27 8.98 -3.29
C ALA A 101 -13.08 9.76 -3.85
N GLU A 102 -12.81 10.95 -3.31
CA GLU A 102 -11.68 11.79 -3.70
C GLU A 102 -10.34 11.13 -3.37
N LEU A 103 -10.18 10.68 -2.12
CA LEU A 103 -8.96 10.04 -1.64
C LEU A 103 -8.67 8.72 -2.38
N THR A 104 -9.69 7.95 -2.75
CA THR A 104 -9.52 6.73 -3.53
C THR A 104 -8.97 7.02 -4.94
N ARG A 105 -9.40 8.11 -5.56
CA ARG A 105 -8.85 8.55 -6.85
C ARG A 105 -7.37 8.92 -6.72
N SER A 106 -7.05 9.76 -5.74
CA SER A 106 -5.67 10.18 -5.45
C SER A 106 -4.76 8.99 -5.12
N ARG A 107 -5.29 7.97 -4.40
CA ARG A 107 -4.58 6.72 -4.14
C ARG A 107 -4.17 6.01 -5.43
N GLY A 108 -5.07 5.91 -6.41
CA GLY A 108 -4.78 5.24 -7.68
C GLY A 108 -3.60 5.89 -8.41
N GLU A 109 -3.55 7.22 -8.43
CA GLU A 109 -2.46 7.97 -9.07
C GLU A 109 -1.12 7.77 -8.36
N LEU A 110 -1.10 7.87 -7.04
CA LEU A 110 0.09 7.66 -6.21
C LEU A 110 0.60 6.22 -6.30
N ALA A 111 -0.28 5.23 -6.13
CA ALA A 111 0.07 3.83 -6.24
C ALA A 111 0.65 3.51 -7.63
N GLY A 112 0.06 4.04 -8.71
CA GLY A 112 0.58 3.89 -10.06
C GLY A 112 1.96 4.53 -10.26
N ARG A 113 2.26 5.66 -9.60
CA ARG A 113 3.58 6.30 -9.61
C ARG A 113 4.61 5.43 -8.90
N LEU A 114 4.31 4.98 -7.68
CA LEU A 114 5.20 4.13 -6.90
C LEU A 114 5.44 2.76 -7.55
N SER A 115 4.43 2.15 -8.15
CA SER A 115 4.58 0.91 -8.93
C SER A 115 5.57 1.08 -10.08
N ARG A 116 5.52 2.21 -10.79
CA ARG A 116 6.49 2.51 -11.84
C ARG A 116 7.92 2.66 -11.30
N LEU A 117 8.10 3.33 -10.14
CA LEU A 117 9.40 3.46 -9.49
C LEU A 117 9.96 2.10 -9.09
N ILE A 118 9.15 1.24 -8.46
CA ILE A 118 9.55 -0.12 -8.09
C ILE A 118 10.01 -0.93 -9.31
N ARG A 119 9.31 -0.82 -10.45
CA ARG A 119 9.60 -1.60 -11.66
C ARG A 119 10.83 -1.09 -12.42
N ARG A 120 11.09 0.22 -12.40
CA ARG A 120 12.21 0.83 -13.16
C ARG A 120 13.57 0.34 -12.73
N ASP A 121 13.75 0.09 -11.45
CA ASP A 121 15.10 0.00 -10.86
C ASP A 121 15.63 -1.41 -10.68
N THR A 122 14.88 -2.48 -10.99
CA THR A 122 15.23 -3.75 -10.35
C THR A 122 15.21 -5.00 -11.21
N GLY A 123 14.71 -4.96 -12.40
CA GLY A 123 14.49 -6.23 -13.13
C GLY A 123 13.62 -7.21 -12.32
N LEU A 124 12.71 -6.71 -11.47
CA LEU A 124 11.79 -7.54 -10.68
C LEU A 124 10.94 -8.40 -11.60
N SER A 125 10.75 -9.66 -11.21
CA SER A 125 9.72 -10.48 -11.83
C SER A 125 8.33 -9.87 -11.59
N ALA A 126 7.37 -10.15 -12.48
CA ALA A 126 6.01 -9.69 -12.33
C ALA A 126 5.40 -10.09 -10.96
N ALA A 127 5.72 -11.29 -10.47
CA ALA A 127 5.27 -11.78 -9.17
C ALA A 127 5.85 -10.94 -8.01
N ALA A 128 7.18 -10.66 -8.05
CA ALA A 128 7.81 -9.86 -6.99
C ALA A 128 7.32 -8.40 -7.01
N ALA A 129 7.03 -7.84 -8.19
CA ALA A 129 6.43 -6.52 -8.31
C ALA A 129 5.01 -6.48 -7.72
N ALA A 130 4.18 -7.49 -8.00
CA ALA A 130 2.84 -7.61 -7.43
C ALA A 130 2.88 -7.74 -5.89
N GLU A 131 3.81 -8.52 -5.33
CA GLU A 131 4.00 -8.61 -3.87
C GLU A 131 4.41 -7.27 -3.24
N ALA A 132 5.27 -6.50 -3.92
CA ALA A 132 5.65 -5.18 -3.46
C ALA A 132 4.46 -4.20 -3.50
N GLU A 133 3.66 -4.23 -4.56
CA GLU A 133 2.42 -3.46 -4.69
C GLU A 133 1.41 -3.84 -3.59
N GLN A 134 1.20 -5.13 -3.32
CA GLN A 134 0.36 -5.60 -2.22
C GLN A 134 0.86 -5.10 -0.85
N THR A 135 2.18 -4.99 -0.67
CA THR A 135 2.76 -4.43 0.56
C THR A 135 2.42 -2.95 0.72
N LEU A 136 2.46 -2.16 -0.36
CA LEU A 136 2.02 -0.76 -0.33
C LEU A 136 0.52 -0.63 -0.07
N ASP A 137 -0.29 -1.49 -0.68
CA ASP A 137 -1.73 -1.54 -0.43
C ASP A 137 -2.04 -1.89 1.03
N ALA A 138 -1.31 -2.84 1.62
CA ALA A 138 -1.43 -3.16 3.04
C ALA A 138 -1.10 -1.95 3.93
N ALA A 139 -0.07 -1.17 3.58
CA ALA A 139 0.31 0.03 4.31
C ALA A 139 -0.72 1.17 4.23
N VAL A 140 -1.49 1.25 3.15
CA VAL A 140 -2.61 2.22 3.05
C VAL A 140 -3.75 1.86 4.00
N VAL A 141 -4.06 0.56 4.13
CA VAL A 141 -5.21 0.09 4.90
C VAL A 141 -4.90 -0.06 6.40
N ASP A 142 -3.70 -0.52 6.73
CA ASP A 142 -3.28 -0.84 8.11
C ASP A 142 -2.18 0.10 8.60
N ALA A 143 -2.39 0.71 9.78
CA ALA A 143 -1.43 1.65 10.37
C ALA A 143 -0.13 0.97 10.83
N GLY A 144 -0.21 -0.29 11.29
CA GLY A 144 0.97 -1.06 11.66
C GLY A 144 1.82 -1.41 10.44
N ALA A 145 1.19 -1.82 9.34
CA ALA A 145 1.87 -2.03 8.07
C ALA A 145 2.50 -0.74 7.52
N ALA A 146 1.82 0.41 7.67
CA ALA A 146 2.37 1.71 7.29
C ALA A 146 3.68 2.02 8.03
N GLU A 147 3.71 1.75 9.33
CA GLU A 147 4.90 1.98 10.15
C GLU A 147 6.05 1.03 9.80
N GLU A 148 5.76 -0.25 9.54
CA GLU A 148 6.76 -1.22 9.09
C GLU A 148 7.35 -0.84 7.72
N VAL A 149 6.53 -0.38 6.79
CA VAL A 149 6.98 0.11 5.47
C VAL A 149 7.81 1.38 5.62
N ARG A 150 7.38 2.32 6.47
CA ARG A 150 8.13 3.57 6.75
C ARG A 150 9.53 3.30 7.28
N ARG A 151 9.69 2.29 8.12
CA ARG A 151 11.01 1.89 8.65
C ARG A 151 11.96 1.37 7.57
N GLY A 152 11.46 0.85 6.46
CA GLY A 152 12.27 0.35 5.34
C GLY A 152 13.13 -0.86 5.69
N ARG A 153 12.65 -1.75 6.60
CA ARG A 153 13.39 -2.93 7.10
C ARG A 153 12.58 -4.21 7.02
N LEU A 154 11.79 -4.32 5.98
CA LEU A 154 10.98 -5.51 5.72
C LEU A 154 11.85 -6.71 5.35
N ALA A 155 11.63 -7.84 6.03
CA ALA A 155 12.23 -9.13 5.66
C ALA A 155 11.37 -9.90 4.64
N LYS A 156 10.07 -9.65 4.61
CA LYS A 156 9.10 -10.28 3.71
C LYS A 156 8.02 -9.29 3.32
N PRO A 157 7.31 -9.48 2.20
CA PRO A 157 6.19 -8.65 1.82
C PRO A 157 5.09 -8.72 2.89
N LEU A 158 4.37 -7.61 3.06
CA LEU A 158 3.19 -7.57 3.90
C LEU A 158 1.95 -7.83 3.03
N SER A 159 1.01 -8.59 3.57
CA SER A 159 -0.30 -8.76 2.97
C SER A 159 -1.34 -8.40 4.00
N TYR A 160 -2.31 -7.61 3.62
CA TYR A 160 -3.47 -7.33 4.46
C TYR A 160 -4.35 -8.57 4.49
N SER A 161 -4.28 -9.31 5.56
CA SER A 161 -5.23 -10.38 5.88
C SER A 161 -6.17 -9.88 6.98
N GLY A 162 -7.02 -8.94 6.68
CA GLY A 162 -8.05 -8.29 7.49
C GLY A 162 -8.35 -8.77 8.92
N PHE A 163 -7.40 -9.36 9.68
CA PHE A 163 -7.61 -9.67 11.09
C PHE A 163 -6.32 -10.04 11.86
N ALA A 164 -6.18 -9.41 13.01
CA ALA A 164 -5.49 -9.75 14.24
C ALA A 164 -3.95 -9.63 14.34
N PRO A 165 -3.45 -9.04 15.45
CA PRO A 165 -2.03 -8.94 15.74
C PRO A 165 -1.42 -10.32 15.99
N ALA A 166 -0.26 -10.56 15.37
CA ALA A 166 0.50 -11.79 15.58
C ALA A 166 0.95 -11.92 17.05
N PRO A 167 0.82 -13.10 17.67
CA PRO A 167 1.27 -13.30 19.04
C PRO A 167 2.80 -13.27 19.11
N VAL A 168 3.30 -12.51 20.08
CA VAL A 168 4.72 -12.41 20.44
C VAL A 168 5.23 -13.77 20.96
N PRO A 169 6.34 -14.31 20.46
CA PRO A 169 6.86 -15.58 20.97
C PRO A 169 7.45 -15.39 22.37
N ARG A 170 6.81 -15.94 23.36
CA ARG A 170 7.41 -16.12 24.70
C ARG A 170 8.26 -17.36 24.72
N GLY A 171 9.45 -17.27 25.33
CA GLY A 171 10.44 -18.33 25.42
C GLY A 171 9.90 -19.63 26.08
N ARG A 172 10.38 -20.74 25.59
CA ARG A 172 9.98 -22.11 25.96
C ARG A 172 10.64 -22.55 27.26
N PRO A 173 9.90 -23.05 28.24
CA PRO A 173 10.44 -23.96 29.26
C PRO A 173 10.38 -25.42 28.80
N ALA A 174 11.28 -26.27 29.35
CA ALA A 174 11.45 -27.66 28.95
C ALA A 174 10.23 -28.55 29.32
N LYS A 175 9.88 -29.47 28.41
CA LYS A 175 8.67 -30.30 28.41
C LYS A 175 8.71 -31.50 29.34
N LYS A 176 7.55 -31.80 29.98
CA LYS A 176 7.20 -33.09 30.61
C LYS A 176 6.25 -33.90 29.69
N PRO A 177 6.25 -35.25 29.74
CA PRO A 177 5.53 -36.10 28.76
C PRO A 177 4.00 -36.00 28.74
N ALA A 178 3.37 -35.45 29.80
CA ALA A 178 1.92 -35.28 29.87
C ALA A 178 1.40 -34.13 28.94
N ASP A 179 2.31 -33.29 28.43
CA ASP A 179 1.95 -32.12 27.63
C ASP A 179 1.83 -32.42 26.13
N ALA A 180 2.26 -33.58 25.64
CA ALA A 180 2.27 -33.91 24.21
C ALA A 180 0.85 -34.06 23.64
N ALA A 181 -0.04 -34.74 24.34
CA ALA A 181 -1.44 -34.90 23.89
C ALA A 181 -2.26 -33.60 23.95
N ALA A 182 -1.94 -32.73 24.92
CA ALA A 182 -2.56 -31.42 25.02
C ALA A 182 -2.05 -30.48 23.92
N GLU A 183 -0.79 -30.63 23.51
CA GLU A 183 -0.19 -29.84 22.42
C GLU A 183 -0.69 -30.30 21.05
N GLU A 184 -0.94 -31.59 20.88
CA GLU A 184 -1.52 -32.14 19.66
C GLU A 184 -2.96 -31.63 19.43
N ARG A 185 -3.80 -31.69 20.48
CA ARG A 185 -5.15 -31.09 20.43
C ARG A 185 -5.13 -29.59 20.13
N ARG A 186 -4.21 -28.85 20.75
CA ARG A 186 -4.06 -27.39 20.43
C ARG A 186 -3.60 -27.14 19.01
N ARG A 187 -2.83 -28.04 18.41
CA ARG A 187 -2.43 -27.95 17.00
C ARG A 187 -3.61 -28.24 16.09
N GLU A 188 -4.38 -29.30 16.39
CA GLU A 188 -5.59 -29.64 15.63
C GLU A 188 -6.64 -28.52 15.72
N GLU A 189 -6.87 -27.96 16.90
CA GLU A 189 -7.77 -26.82 17.09
C GLU A 189 -7.26 -25.56 16.34
N ALA A 190 -5.95 -25.31 16.35
CA ALA A 190 -5.36 -24.18 15.63
C ALA A 190 -5.42 -24.38 14.10
N GLU A 191 -5.28 -25.61 13.61
CA GLU A 191 -5.43 -25.93 12.18
C GLU A 191 -6.88 -25.85 11.74
N ALA A 192 -7.81 -26.37 12.55
CA ALA A 192 -9.24 -26.26 12.31
C ALA A 192 -9.71 -24.79 12.26
N ARG A 193 -9.22 -23.97 13.20
CA ARG A 193 -9.48 -22.52 13.22
C ARG A 193 -8.94 -21.83 11.97
N LYS A 194 -7.71 -22.12 11.57
CA LYS A 194 -7.13 -21.57 10.33
C LYS A 194 -7.88 -22.03 9.09
N ALA A 195 -8.38 -23.27 9.07
CA ALA A 195 -9.19 -23.77 7.97
C ALA A 195 -10.55 -23.06 7.89
N ALA A 196 -11.19 -22.81 9.04
CA ALA A 196 -12.43 -22.03 9.12
C ALA A 196 -12.22 -20.58 8.66
N GLU A 197 -11.18 -19.92 9.15
CA GLU A 197 -10.82 -18.56 8.75
C GLU A 197 -10.54 -18.46 7.23
N ARG A 198 -9.85 -19.46 6.66
CA ARG A 198 -9.60 -19.52 5.19
C ARG A 198 -10.90 -19.73 4.42
N GLN A 199 -11.81 -20.52 4.94
CA GLN A 199 -13.10 -20.76 4.29
C GLN A 199 -13.97 -19.51 4.33
N GLU A 200 -13.99 -18.81 5.43
CA GLU A 200 -14.71 -17.55 5.60
C GLU A 200 -14.14 -16.46 4.67
N ALA A 201 -12.80 -16.33 4.61
CA ALA A 201 -12.16 -15.42 3.66
C ALA A 201 -12.47 -15.74 2.19
N ARG A 202 -12.57 -17.04 1.83
CA ARG A 202 -12.97 -17.45 0.48
C ARG A 202 -14.44 -17.13 0.20
N ASN A 203 -15.31 -17.25 1.19
CA ASN A 203 -16.72 -16.92 1.04
C ASN A 203 -16.88 -15.39 0.85
N ALA A 204 -16.26 -14.61 1.73
CA ALA A 204 -16.23 -13.16 1.60
C ALA A 204 -15.66 -12.69 0.25
N HIS A 205 -14.57 -13.30 -0.22
CA HIS A 205 -14.02 -12.99 -1.54
C HIS A 205 -15.02 -13.26 -2.67
N ARG A 206 -15.75 -14.39 -2.62
CA ARG A 206 -16.78 -14.71 -3.63
C ARG A 206 -17.94 -13.71 -3.62
N GLU A 207 -18.37 -13.29 -2.43
CA GLU A 207 -19.41 -12.26 -2.28
C GLU A 207 -18.96 -10.92 -2.87
N TRP A 208 -17.71 -10.52 -2.61
CA TRP A 208 -17.14 -9.28 -3.16
C TRP A 208 -16.96 -9.34 -4.68
N VAL A 209 -16.57 -10.50 -5.24
CA VAL A 209 -16.50 -10.69 -6.70
C VAL A 209 -17.87 -10.52 -7.32
N ALA A 210 -18.91 -11.16 -6.76
CA ALA A 210 -20.28 -11.01 -7.25
C ALA A 210 -20.79 -9.56 -7.16
N ALA A 211 -20.51 -8.88 -6.04
CA ALA A 211 -20.85 -7.47 -5.88
C ALA A 211 -20.12 -6.56 -6.88
N LEU A 212 -18.86 -6.86 -7.17
CA LEU A 212 -18.08 -6.13 -8.18
C LEU A 212 -18.66 -6.32 -9.58
N GLU A 213 -18.99 -7.56 -9.95
CA GLU A 213 -19.60 -7.86 -11.25
C GLU A 213 -20.93 -7.11 -11.42
N GLN A 214 -21.77 -7.09 -10.39
CA GLN A 214 -23.01 -6.32 -10.40
C GLN A 214 -22.75 -4.81 -10.53
N ALA A 215 -21.80 -4.26 -9.80
CA ALA A 215 -21.45 -2.84 -9.86
C ALA A 215 -20.90 -2.44 -11.25
N VAL A 216 -20.11 -3.31 -11.89
CA VAL A 216 -19.61 -3.11 -13.26
C VAL A 216 -20.79 -3.08 -14.25
N GLN A 217 -21.71 -4.03 -14.15
CA GLN A 217 -22.90 -4.06 -15.02
C GLN A 217 -23.74 -2.79 -14.87
N GLU A 218 -24.02 -2.37 -13.63
CA GLU A 218 -24.76 -1.12 -13.38
C GLU A 218 -24.05 0.11 -13.94
N HIS A 219 -22.72 0.15 -13.80
CA HIS A 219 -21.91 1.23 -14.35
C HIS A 219 -22.02 1.29 -15.88
N ASP A 220 -21.87 0.15 -16.54
CA ASP A 220 -21.89 0.08 -18.00
C ASP A 220 -23.28 0.44 -18.56
N GLU A 221 -24.36 -0.03 -17.94
CA GLU A 221 -25.72 0.37 -18.30
C GLU A 221 -25.93 1.89 -18.18
N ARG A 222 -25.41 2.49 -17.10
CA ARG A 222 -25.49 3.96 -16.90
C ARG A 222 -24.64 4.70 -17.93
N ALA A 223 -23.45 4.20 -18.25
CA ALA A 223 -22.56 4.78 -19.26
C ALA A 223 -23.20 4.77 -20.66
N GLU A 224 -23.83 3.65 -21.05
CA GLU A 224 -24.57 3.56 -22.30
C GLU A 224 -25.77 4.53 -22.34
N ARG A 225 -26.46 4.69 -21.22
CA ARG A 225 -27.57 5.64 -21.12
C ARG A 225 -27.11 7.09 -21.25
N VAL A 226 -25.98 7.44 -20.64
CA VAL A 226 -25.36 8.75 -20.80
C VAL A 226 -24.97 8.99 -22.26
N ALA A 227 -24.30 8.05 -22.91
CA ALA A 227 -23.94 8.16 -24.33
C ALA A 227 -25.15 8.34 -25.26
N LEU A 228 -26.26 7.65 -24.96
CA LEU A 228 -27.51 7.83 -25.71
C LEU A 228 -28.11 9.21 -25.52
N LEU A 229 -28.11 9.72 -24.28
CA LEU A 229 -28.62 11.07 -23.97
C LEU A 229 -27.75 12.16 -24.60
N GLU A 230 -26.45 11.99 -24.63
CA GLU A 230 -25.52 12.91 -25.31
C GLU A 230 -25.77 12.99 -26.81
N ARG A 231 -25.99 11.84 -27.46
CA ARG A 231 -26.37 11.79 -28.88
C ARG A 231 -27.71 12.50 -29.14
N LYS A 232 -28.71 12.32 -28.27
CA LYS A 232 -29.99 13.03 -28.37
C LYS A 232 -29.81 14.54 -28.17
N LEU A 233 -29.01 14.92 -27.20
CA LEU A 233 -28.69 16.32 -26.92
C LEU A 233 -27.99 16.99 -28.11
N ALA A 234 -26.99 16.32 -28.69
CA ALA A 234 -26.32 16.81 -29.89
C ALA A 234 -27.28 17.05 -31.06
N LYS A 235 -28.20 16.10 -31.31
CA LYS A 235 -29.25 16.26 -32.34
C LYS A 235 -30.20 17.42 -32.02
N ALA A 236 -30.61 17.57 -30.76
CA ALA A 236 -31.47 18.68 -30.34
C ALA A 236 -30.78 20.05 -30.48
N ARG A 237 -29.50 20.14 -30.11
CA ARG A 237 -28.67 21.35 -30.28
C ARG A 237 -28.53 21.74 -31.78
N LYS A 238 -28.31 20.75 -32.65
CA LYS A 238 -28.26 20.99 -34.09
C LYS A 238 -29.58 21.57 -34.64
N ARG A 239 -30.71 20.97 -34.26
CA ARG A 239 -32.06 21.46 -34.64
C ARG A 239 -32.32 22.87 -34.12
N LEU A 240 -31.90 23.17 -32.90
CA LEU A 240 -32.02 24.49 -32.31
C LEU A 240 -31.21 25.51 -33.12
N ALA A 241 -29.95 25.20 -33.42
CA ALA A 241 -29.10 26.07 -34.24
C ALA A 241 -29.70 26.36 -35.62
N GLU A 242 -30.21 25.33 -36.32
CA GLU A 242 -30.92 25.48 -37.58
C GLU A 242 -32.20 26.35 -37.47
N SER A 243 -32.92 26.24 -36.37
CA SER A 243 -34.11 27.05 -36.09
C SER A 243 -33.73 28.51 -35.79
N THR A 244 -32.68 28.71 -34.99
CA THR A 244 -32.15 30.06 -34.71
C THR A 244 -31.71 30.75 -36.00
N GLN A 245 -31.01 30.06 -36.87
CA GLN A 245 -30.58 30.63 -38.18
C GLN A 245 -31.80 31.02 -39.04
N ARG A 246 -32.84 30.17 -39.09
CA ARG A 246 -34.08 30.51 -39.84
C ARG A 246 -34.79 31.72 -39.23
N LEU A 247 -34.85 31.80 -37.90
CA LEU A 247 -35.42 32.95 -37.18
C LEU A 247 -34.66 34.24 -37.50
N GLU A 248 -33.34 34.23 -37.51
CA GLU A 248 -32.51 35.39 -37.83
C GLU A 248 -32.74 35.87 -39.28
N VAL A 249 -32.84 34.92 -40.25
CA VAL A 249 -33.16 35.25 -41.63
C VAL A 249 -34.53 35.89 -41.72
N ALA A 250 -35.55 35.26 -41.11
CA ALA A 250 -36.93 35.79 -41.14
C ALA A 250 -37.02 37.21 -40.54
N GLN A 251 -36.33 37.43 -39.41
CA GLN A 251 -36.28 38.75 -38.79
C GLN A 251 -35.58 39.82 -39.68
N ARG A 252 -34.60 39.41 -40.47
CA ARG A 252 -33.92 40.28 -41.41
C ARG A 252 -34.82 40.63 -42.57
N GLU A 253 -35.51 39.65 -43.14
CA GLU A 253 -36.44 39.86 -44.22
C GLU A 253 -37.65 40.71 -43.78
N GLU A 254 -38.18 40.48 -42.60
CA GLU A 254 -39.26 41.30 -42.04
C GLU A 254 -38.83 42.77 -41.92
N ARG A 255 -37.65 43.04 -41.34
CA ARG A 255 -37.11 44.40 -41.25
C ARG A 255 -36.95 45.08 -42.63
N HIS A 256 -36.47 44.34 -43.64
CA HIS A 256 -36.35 44.84 -45.00
C HIS A 256 -37.72 45.12 -45.65
N ALA A 257 -38.69 44.26 -45.47
CA ALA A 257 -40.05 44.42 -45.96
C ALA A 257 -40.71 45.65 -45.32
N ARG A 258 -40.56 45.82 -44.01
CA ARG A 258 -41.10 47.00 -43.27
C ARG A 258 -40.48 48.31 -43.76
N GLN A 259 -39.17 48.37 -43.94
CA GLN A 259 -38.50 49.58 -44.50
C GLN A 259 -38.97 49.91 -45.90
N ARG A 260 -39.36 48.96 -46.72
CA ARG A 260 -39.97 49.20 -48.06
C ARG A 260 -41.39 49.68 -47.98
N ALA A 261 -42.15 49.24 -47.04
CA ALA A 261 -43.55 49.65 -46.83
C ALA A 261 -43.67 51.06 -46.25
N GLU A 262 -42.65 51.56 -45.54
CA GLU A 262 -42.59 52.90 -44.93
C GLU A 262 -42.00 53.98 -45.87
N ARG A 263 -41.53 53.59 -47.10
CA ARG A 263 -41.09 54.50 -48.16
C ARG A 263 -42.19 54.71 -49.15
#